data_790105906be69a9388f4f40ceb4c422b
#
_entry.id   790105906be69a9388f4f40ceb4c422b
#
_cell.length_a   1.000
_cell.length_b   1.000
_cell.length_c   1.000
_cell.angle_alpha   90.00
_cell.angle_beta   90.00
_cell.angle_gamma   90.00
#
_symmetry.space_group_name_H-M   'P 1'
#
loop_
_entity.id
_entity.type
_entity.pdbx_description
1 polymer ?
#
loop_
_entity_poly.entity_id
_entity_poly.type
_entity_poly.pdbx_seq_one_letter_code
_entity_poly.pdbx_strand_id
1 'polypeptide(L)'
;YKVYLAEHDVVTEMTPTERAVLFRFTFPENEHSYIVVDAFDKGSHIKVLPEQNKVIGYTTRNSGGVPQNFKNYFVIEFDKPFTYKATFANQSLNENVLEQTADHTGAVIGFKTQKGEIVHARIASSFISPEQAMLNLQELGNDSFNALVQKGKDAWNEVLGKIEVEGGDLDQYRTFYSCLYRSLLFPRKFYELDANGNPVHYSPYNGEVLPGYMYTDTGFWDTFRCLFPFLNLMYPSMN
;
A
#
# COMPACT_ATOMS: atom_id res chain seq x y z
N TYR A 1 8.03 5.03 7.09
CA TYR A 1 8.85 3.87 7.48
C TYR A 1 10.19 3.89 6.76
N LYS A 2 11.26 3.46 7.45
CA LYS A 2 12.62 3.37 6.90
C LYS A 2 13.31 2.13 7.45
N VAL A 3 13.98 1.37 6.56
CA VAL A 3 14.78 0.20 6.93
C VAL A 3 16.07 0.15 6.08
N TYR A 4 17.14 -0.32 6.68
CA TYR A 4 18.39 -0.64 5.99
C TYR A 4 18.49 -2.16 5.85
N LEU A 5 18.58 -2.63 4.61
CA LEU A 5 18.75 -4.03 4.26
C LEU A 5 20.25 -4.32 4.16
N ALA A 6 20.84 -4.73 5.28
CA ALA A 6 22.29 -4.84 5.44
C ALA A 6 22.95 -5.83 4.45
N GLU A 7 22.26 -6.93 4.13
CA GLU A 7 22.79 -7.93 3.18
C GLU A 7 22.92 -7.40 1.75
N HIS A 8 22.18 -6.34 1.41
CA HIS A 8 22.13 -5.77 0.07
C HIS A 8 22.65 -4.32 0.01
N ASP A 9 23.02 -3.73 1.14
CA ASP A 9 23.41 -2.32 1.27
C ASP A 9 22.35 -1.36 0.68
N VAL A 10 21.06 -1.67 0.88
CA VAL A 10 19.94 -0.89 0.35
C VAL A 10 19.16 -0.23 1.48
N VAL A 11 18.93 1.07 1.37
CA VAL A 11 17.98 1.78 2.24
C VAL A 11 16.63 1.83 1.54
N THR A 12 15.61 1.27 2.18
CA THR A 12 14.22 1.31 1.72
C THR A 12 13.40 2.20 2.62
N GLU A 13 12.74 3.18 2.03
CA GLU A 13 11.83 4.10 2.73
C GLU A 13 10.47 4.09 2.03
N MET A 14 9.38 4.26 2.79
CA MET A 14 8.05 4.40 2.23
C MET A 14 7.21 5.41 3.01
N THR A 15 6.33 6.09 2.28
CA THR A 15 5.34 7.00 2.85
C THR A 15 3.99 6.80 2.16
N PRO A 16 2.94 6.42 2.89
CA PRO A 16 1.63 6.13 2.33
C PRO A 16 0.73 7.37 2.25
N THR A 17 -0.26 7.28 1.36
CA THR A 17 -1.53 7.99 1.40
C THR A 17 -2.64 7.03 1.85
N GLU A 18 -3.90 7.26 1.53
CA GLU A 18 -4.99 6.34 1.90
C GLU A 18 -4.97 5.03 1.09
N ARG A 19 -4.65 5.10 -0.22
CA ARG A 19 -4.71 3.96 -1.17
C ARG A 19 -3.45 3.78 -1.99
N ALA A 20 -2.47 4.69 -1.81
CA ALA A 20 -1.21 4.65 -2.54
C ALA A 20 -0.02 4.81 -1.59
N VAL A 21 1.15 4.50 -2.08
CA VAL A 21 2.42 4.63 -1.35
C VAL A 21 3.54 5.02 -2.29
N LEU A 22 4.40 5.94 -1.85
CA LEU A 22 5.66 6.23 -2.52
C LEU A 22 6.80 5.52 -1.79
N PHE A 23 7.51 4.65 -2.52
CA PHE A 23 8.77 4.07 -2.09
C PHE A 23 9.96 4.88 -2.60
N ARG A 24 11.01 4.88 -1.81
CA ARG A 24 12.33 5.39 -2.15
C ARG A 24 13.37 4.34 -1.79
N PHE A 25 14.04 3.80 -2.80
CA PHE A 25 15.12 2.83 -2.65
C PHE A 25 16.45 3.55 -2.93
N THR A 26 17.37 3.54 -1.96
CA THR A 26 18.73 4.05 -2.16
C THR A 26 19.67 2.85 -2.30
N PHE A 27 20.26 2.71 -3.47
CA PHE A 27 21.09 1.57 -3.84
C PHE A 27 22.60 1.86 -3.71
N PRO A 28 23.44 0.83 -3.50
CA PRO A 28 24.87 0.91 -3.75
C PRO A 28 25.17 1.01 -5.25
N GLU A 29 26.44 1.15 -5.61
CA GLU A 29 26.88 0.94 -6.98
C GLU A 29 26.77 -0.55 -7.34
N ASN A 30 25.94 -0.85 -8.33
CA ASN A 30 25.73 -2.23 -8.78
C ASN A 30 25.15 -2.28 -10.21
N GLU A 31 25.69 -3.19 -11.03
CA GLU A 31 25.15 -3.47 -12.37
C GLU A 31 23.80 -4.20 -12.31
N HIS A 32 23.45 -4.80 -11.17
CA HIS A 32 22.32 -5.70 -10.97
C HIS A 32 21.55 -5.38 -9.69
N SER A 33 21.05 -4.16 -9.54
CA SER A 33 20.14 -3.77 -8.46
C SER A 33 18.72 -4.23 -8.80
N TYR A 34 18.11 -5.06 -7.95
CA TYR A 34 16.81 -5.65 -8.24
C TYR A 34 15.73 -5.23 -7.25
N ILE A 35 14.50 -5.08 -7.77
CA ILE A 35 13.26 -5.02 -6.99
C ILE A 35 12.41 -6.20 -7.42
N VAL A 36 11.98 -7.00 -6.45
CA VAL A 36 11.08 -8.14 -6.67
C VAL A 36 9.66 -7.71 -6.32
N VAL A 37 8.75 -7.92 -7.27
CA VAL A 37 7.31 -7.75 -7.08
C VAL A 37 6.70 -9.14 -6.95
N ASP A 38 6.25 -9.49 -5.77
CA ASP A 38 5.60 -10.76 -5.48
C ASP A 38 4.08 -10.56 -5.37
N ALA A 39 3.32 -11.13 -6.32
CA ALA A 39 1.86 -11.04 -6.34
C ALA A 39 1.17 -12.15 -5.53
N PHE A 40 1.94 -12.94 -4.81
CA PHE A 40 1.51 -14.00 -3.89
C PHE A 40 0.88 -15.25 -4.55
N ASP A 41 0.71 -16.26 -3.71
CA ASP A 41 0.08 -17.56 -4.03
C ASP A 41 -1.47 -17.49 -3.99
N LYS A 42 -2.12 -18.58 -4.31
CA LYS A 42 -3.58 -18.80 -4.42
C LYS A 42 -4.23 -18.06 -5.59
N GLY A 43 -3.48 -17.84 -6.64
CA GLY A 43 -3.91 -17.20 -7.87
C GLY A 43 -3.45 -15.74 -7.96
N SER A 44 -2.61 -15.47 -8.92
CA SER A 44 -2.11 -14.13 -9.19
C SER A 44 -1.80 -13.91 -10.67
N HIS A 45 -1.72 -12.65 -11.02
CA HIS A 45 -1.38 -12.19 -12.37
C HIS A 45 -0.38 -11.05 -12.28
N ILE A 46 0.59 -11.06 -13.17
CA ILE A 46 1.60 -10.03 -13.31
C ILE A 46 1.80 -9.66 -14.77
N LYS A 47 1.97 -8.38 -15.05
CA LYS A 47 2.33 -7.85 -16.37
C LYS A 47 3.34 -6.72 -16.22
N VAL A 48 4.48 -6.87 -16.89
CA VAL A 48 5.53 -5.86 -16.97
C VAL A 48 5.33 -5.05 -18.25
N LEU A 49 5.33 -3.73 -18.14
CA LEU A 49 5.17 -2.76 -19.23
C LEU A 49 6.44 -1.90 -19.31
N PRO A 50 7.53 -2.38 -19.94
CA PRO A 50 8.83 -1.72 -19.88
C PRO A 50 8.83 -0.31 -20.48
N GLU A 51 8.09 -0.09 -21.56
CA GLU A 51 7.99 1.20 -22.24
C GLU A 51 7.30 2.29 -21.40
N GLN A 52 6.61 1.87 -20.34
CA GLN A 52 5.92 2.75 -19.40
C GLN A 52 6.60 2.76 -18.03
N ASN A 53 7.67 2.00 -17.83
CA ASN A 53 8.30 1.75 -16.53
C ASN A 53 7.30 1.26 -15.47
N LYS A 54 6.35 0.38 -15.87
CA LYS A 54 5.24 -0.08 -15.02
C LYS A 54 5.22 -1.58 -14.85
N VAL A 55 4.69 -1.97 -13.69
CA VAL A 55 4.23 -3.34 -13.41
C VAL A 55 2.80 -3.24 -12.93
N ILE A 56 1.92 -4.04 -13.51
CA ILE A 56 0.51 -4.16 -13.10
C ILE A 56 0.18 -5.61 -12.83
N GLY A 57 -0.83 -5.84 -12.01
CA GLY A 57 -1.27 -7.19 -11.72
C GLY A 57 -2.42 -7.24 -10.73
N TYR A 58 -2.71 -8.45 -10.28
CA TYR A 58 -3.63 -8.69 -9.18
C TYR A 58 -3.26 -9.94 -8.40
N THR A 59 -3.75 -10.03 -7.18
CA THR A 59 -3.80 -11.25 -6.38
C THR A 59 -5.24 -11.58 -6.01
N THR A 60 -5.56 -12.88 -5.97
CA THR A 60 -6.83 -13.38 -5.45
C THR A 60 -6.69 -13.91 -4.02
N ARG A 61 -5.49 -13.80 -3.44
CA ARG A 61 -5.23 -14.28 -2.08
C ARG A 61 -6.16 -13.64 -1.07
N ASN A 62 -6.85 -14.46 -0.31
CA ASN A 62 -7.76 -14.06 0.76
C ASN A 62 -7.82 -15.15 1.85
N SER A 63 -8.45 -14.85 2.97
CA SER A 63 -8.64 -15.77 4.10
C SER A 63 -9.92 -16.60 4.02
N GLY A 64 -10.68 -16.47 2.94
CA GLY A 64 -11.99 -17.10 2.73
C GLY A 64 -13.16 -16.15 3.01
N GLY A 65 -14.36 -16.59 2.65
CA GLY A 65 -15.60 -15.84 2.88
C GLY A 65 -15.87 -14.69 1.92
N VAL A 66 -15.11 -14.57 0.83
CA VAL A 66 -15.33 -13.57 -0.22
C VAL A 66 -15.84 -14.21 -1.51
N PRO A 67 -16.52 -13.46 -2.40
CA PRO A 67 -16.94 -13.95 -3.72
C PRO A 67 -15.75 -14.40 -4.59
N GLN A 68 -16.03 -15.28 -5.55
CA GLN A 68 -14.99 -15.85 -6.43
C GLN A 68 -14.27 -14.82 -7.31
N ASN A 69 -14.89 -13.67 -7.56
CA ASN A 69 -14.32 -12.59 -8.35
C ASN A 69 -13.47 -11.62 -7.53
N PHE A 70 -13.26 -11.89 -6.24
CA PHE A 70 -12.39 -11.07 -5.40
C PHE A 70 -10.98 -10.99 -5.95
N LYS A 71 -10.50 -9.76 -6.11
CA LYS A 71 -9.12 -9.44 -6.52
C LYS A 71 -8.64 -8.19 -5.81
N ASN A 72 -7.38 -8.17 -5.49
CA ASN A 72 -6.67 -6.94 -5.16
C ASN A 72 -5.76 -6.60 -6.33
N TYR A 73 -6.18 -5.63 -7.14
CA TYR A 73 -5.40 -5.10 -8.26
C TYR A 73 -4.34 -4.16 -7.76
N PHE A 74 -3.22 -4.08 -8.47
CA PHE A 74 -2.15 -3.12 -8.15
C PHE A 74 -1.51 -2.55 -9.41
N VAL A 75 -0.95 -1.37 -9.27
CA VAL A 75 -0.11 -0.69 -10.25
C VAL A 75 1.16 -0.18 -9.56
N ILE A 76 2.29 -0.36 -10.20
CA ILE A 76 3.60 0.12 -9.76
C ILE A 76 4.22 0.90 -10.90
N GLU A 77 4.54 2.17 -10.67
CA GLU A 77 5.27 3.02 -11.62
C GLU A 77 6.66 3.34 -11.07
N PHE A 78 7.68 3.11 -11.88
CA PHE A 78 9.06 3.44 -11.53
C PHE A 78 9.50 4.73 -12.23
N ASP A 79 10.32 5.52 -11.57
CA ASP A 79 10.88 6.75 -12.14
C ASP A 79 12.09 6.52 -13.05
N LYS A 80 12.50 5.24 -13.23
CA LYS A 80 13.65 4.86 -14.05
C LYS A 80 13.31 3.72 -15.01
N PRO A 81 13.95 3.70 -16.20
CA PRO A 81 13.81 2.60 -17.13
C PRO A 81 14.45 1.32 -16.59
N PHE A 82 13.88 0.20 -16.96
CA PHE A 82 14.37 -1.13 -16.56
C PHE A 82 15.58 -1.53 -17.40
N THR A 83 16.67 -1.91 -16.73
CA THR A 83 17.83 -2.55 -17.38
C THR A 83 17.71 -4.07 -17.44
N TYR A 84 16.89 -4.64 -16.55
CA TYR A 84 16.52 -6.05 -16.54
C TYR A 84 15.05 -6.21 -16.18
N LYS A 85 14.41 -7.21 -16.78
CA LYS A 85 13.02 -7.54 -16.51
C LYS A 85 12.79 -9.03 -16.75
N ALA A 86 12.13 -9.67 -15.80
CA ALA A 86 11.68 -11.05 -15.91
C ALA A 86 10.37 -11.21 -15.11
N THR A 87 9.58 -12.20 -15.48
CA THR A 87 8.49 -12.67 -14.62
C THR A 87 8.83 -14.04 -14.06
N PHE A 88 8.16 -14.42 -12.99
CA PHE A 88 8.21 -15.80 -12.52
C PHE A 88 6.80 -16.35 -12.33
N ALA A 89 6.68 -17.66 -12.53
CA ALA A 89 5.47 -18.42 -12.23
C ALA A 89 5.85 -19.61 -11.37
N ASN A 90 5.21 -19.74 -10.22
CA ASN A 90 5.55 -20.70 -9.18
C ASN A 90 7.03 -20.57 -8.77
N GLN A 91 7.90 -21.48 -9.21
CA GLN A 91 9.34 -21.43 -8.88
C GLN A 91 10.23 -21.24 -10.13
N SER A 92 9.62 -20.88 -11.26
CA SER A 92 10.33 -20.76 -12.54
C SER A 92 10.45 -19.30 -12.98
N LEU A 93 11.67 -18.83 -13.14
CA LEU A 93 11.97 -17.51 -13.70
C LEU A 93 11.91 -17.54 -15.23
N ASN A 94 11.28 -16.55 -15.84
CA ASN A 94 11.05 -16.43 -17.27
C ASN A 94 11.45 -15.04 -17.79
N GLU A 95 12.62 -14.92 -18.38
CA GLU A 95 13.19 -13.66 -18.84
C GLU A 95 12.49 -13.09 -20.09
N ASN A 96 11.91 -13.95 -20.92
CA ASN A 96 11.30 -13.56 -22.20
C ASN A 96 9.76 -13.46 -22.11
N VAL A 97 9.19 -13.61 -20.94
CA VAL A 97 7.75 -13.53 -20.71
C VAL A 97 7.46 -12.33 -19.82
N LEU A 98 6.66 -11.41 -20.31
CA LEU A 98 6.32 -10.16 -19.61
C LEU A 98 4.93 -10.18 -18.97
N GLU A 99 4.15 -11.25 -19.18
CA GLU A 99 2.81 -11.40 -18.62
C GLU A 99 2.57 -12.85 -18.23
N GLN A 100 2.15 -13.10 -17.00
CA GLN A 100 1.86 -14.43 -16.49
C GLN A 100 0.65 -14.46 -15.57
N THR A 101 -0.07 -15.59 -15.61
CA THR A 101 -1.13 -15.93 -14.65
C THR A 101 -0.86 -17.36 -14.17
N ALA A 102 -0.72 -17.53 -12.87
CA ALA A 102 -0.51 -18.85 -12.25
C ALA A 102 -0.99 -18.82 -10.79
N ASP A 103 -0.80 -19.93 -10.09
CA ASP A 103 -1.06 -19.97 -8.65
C ASP A 103 -0.21 -18.92 -7.90
N HIS A 104 1.05 -18.77 -8.27
CA HIS A 104 1.97 -17.79 -7.69
C HIS A 104 2.79 -17.14 -8.80
N THR A 105 2.66 -15.83 -8.97
CA THR A 105 3.42 -15.05 -9.96
C THR A 105 4.10 -13.84 -9.33
N GLY A 106 5.06 -13.31 -10.07
CA GLY A 106 5.71 -12.05 -9.75
C GLY A 106 6.63 -11.57 -10.85
N ALA A 107 7.34 -10.49 -10.58
CA ALA A 107 8.31 -9.90 -11.51
C ALA A 107 9.62 -9.54 -10.79
N VAL A 108 10.71 -9.61 -11.53
CA VAL A 108 12.03 -9.11 -11.13
C VAL A 108 12.38 -7.95 -12.05
N ILE A 109 12.49 -6.76 -11.46
CA ILE A 109 12.82 -5.52 -12.17
C ILE A 109 14.21 -5.08 -11.76
N GLY A 110 15.09 -4.90 -12.73
CA GLY A 110 16.48 -4.56 -12.49
C GLY A 110 16.84 -3.16 -12.96
N PHE A 111 17.82 -2.58 -12.26
CA PHE A 111 18.41 -1.28 -12.55
C PHE A 111 19.93 -1.39 -12.49
N LYS A 112 20.62 -0.57 -13.29
CA LYS A 112 22.03 -0.30 -13.10
C LYS A 112 22.14 0.95 -12.25
N THR A 113 22.79 0.87 -11.09
CA THR A 113 22.83 1.95 -10.12
C THR A 113 24.26 2.37 -9.80
N GLN A 114 24.42 3.66 -9.50
CA GLN A 114 25.62 4.23 -8.88
C GLN A 114 25.47 4.29 -7.36
N LYS A 115 26.55 4.53 -6.66
CA LYS A 115 26.53 4.67 -5.20
C LYS A 115 25.60 5.79 -4.75
N GLY A 116 24.63 5.45 -3.93
CA GLY A 116 23.63 6.39 -3.40
C GLY A 116 22.53 6.74 -4.39
N GLU A 117 22.45 6.04 -5.52
CA GLU A 117 21.40 6.29 -6.51
C GLU A 117 20.02 5.91 -5.98
N ILE A 118 19.06 6.78 -6.25
CA ILE A 118 17.70 6.63 -5.79
C ILE A 118 16.79 6.16 -6.93
N VAL A 119 16.00 5.13 -6.67
CA VAL A 119 14.88 4.69 -7.50
C VAL A 119 13.59 4.86 -6.71
N HIS A 120 12.60 5.53 -7.29
CA HIS A 120 11.28 5.63 -6.70
C HIS A 120 10.32 4.62 -7.35
N ALA A 121 9.42 4.08 -6.51
CA ALA A 121 8.27 3.32 -6.98
C ALA A 121 6.99 3.92 -6.39
N ARG A 122 6.07 4.33 -7.27
CA ARG A 122 4.73 4.80 -6.94
C ARG A 122 3.80 3.60 -7.04
N ILE A 123 3.13 3.24 -5.97
CA ILE A 123 2.31 2.02 -5.90
C ILE A 123 0.92 2.39 -5.43
N ALA A 124 -0.10 1.86 -6.09
CA ALA A 124 -1.46 1.90 -5.59
C ALA A 124 -2.16 0.57 -5.80
N SER A 125 -3.20 0.34 -5.02
CA SER A 125 -4.05 -0.84 -5.13
C SER A 125 -5.52 -0.48 -5.20
N SER A 126 -6.33 -1.44 -5.66
CA SER A 126 -7.79 -1.35 -5.73
C SER A 126 -8.42 -2.72 -5.60
N PHE A 127 -9.56 -2.80 -4.94
CA PHE A 127 -10.41 -4.00 -4.95
C PHE A 127 -11.44 -3.98 -6.09
N ILE A 128 -11.48 -2.91 -6.88
CA ILE A 128 -12.50 -2.69 -7.92
C ILE A 128 -11.97 -3.08 -9.30
N SER A 129 -10.89 -2.43 -9.77
CA SER A 129 -10.33 -2.69 -11.09
C SER A 129 -8.89 -2.16 -11.24
N PRO A 130 -8.17 -2.56 -12.31
CA PRO A 130 -6.88 -1.97 -12.65
C PRO A 130 -6.96 -0.45 -12.90
N GLU A 131 -8.03 0.02 -13.55
CA GLU A 131 -8.27 1.45 -13.84
C GLU A 131 -8.47 2.23 -12.54
N GLN A 132 -9.17 1.65 -11.58
CA GLN A 132 -9.34 2.26 -10.27
C GLN A 132 -8.02 2.31 -9.50
N ALA A 133 -7.16 1.28 -9.60
CA ALA A 133 -5.82 1.34 -9.02
C ALA A 133 -4.98 2.48 -9.65
N MET A 134 -5.09 2.70 -10.96
CA MET A 134 -4.46 3.84 -11.64
C MET A 134 -5.01 5.18 -11.15
N LEU A 135 -6.32 5.26 -10.87
CA LEU A 135 -6.95 6.46 -10.32
C LEU A 135 -6.45 6.72 -8.87
N ASN A 136 -6.40 5.68 -8.05
CA ASN A 136 -5.89 5.77 -6.68
C ASN A 136 -4.42 6.23 -6.63
N LEU A 137 -3.61 5.90 -7.65
CA LEU A 137 -2.24 6.36 -7.75
C LEU A 137 -2.11 7.89 -7.81
N GLN A 138 -3.14 8.59 -8.28
CA GLN A 138 -3.17 10.04 -8.35
C GLN A 138 -3.18 10.71 -6.97
N GLU A 139 -3.47 9.99 -5.88
CA GLU A 139 -3.35 10.50 -4.51
C GLU A 139 -1.93 11.00 -4.17
N LEU A 140 -0.92 10.43 -4.80
CA LEU A 140 0.47 10.86 -4.63
C LEU A 140 0.77 12.22 -5.28
N GLY A 141 -0.06 12.67 -6.23
CA GLY A 141 0.15 13.92 -6.96
C GLY A 141 1.56 14.01 -7.56
N ASN A 142 2.10 15.22 -7.54
CA ASN A 142 3.49 15.53 -7.93
C ASN A 142 4.37 15.83 -6.70
N ASP A 143 3.95 15.41 -5.52
CA ASP A 143 4.67 15.69 -4.29
C ASP A 143 6.00 14.92 -4.22
N SER A 144 7.01 15.58 -3.68
CA SER A 144 8.24 14.92 -3.33
C SER A 144 8.04 13.92 -2.17
N PHE A 145 8.93 12.94 -2.05
CA PHE A 145 8.90 11.99 -0.93
C PHE A 145 8.81 12.70 0.43
N ASN A 146 9.62 13.74 0.64
CA ASN A 146 9.64 14.47 1.91
C ASN A 146 8.35 15.29 2.14
N ALA A 147 7.73 15.82 1.09
CA ALA A 147 6.43 16.49 1.19
C ALA A 147 5.33 15.51 1.62
N LEU A 148 5.30 14.31 1.04
CA LEU A 148 4.37 13.25 1.47
C LEU A 148 4.61 12.79 2.91
N VAL A 149 5.88 12.67 3.33
CA VAL A 149 6.21 12.38 4.74
C VAL A 149 5.65 13.45 5.66
N GLN A 150 5.78 14.74 5.29
CA GLN A 150 5.25 15.84 6.10
C GLN A 150 3.72 15.79 6.16
N LYS A 151 3.03 15.60 5.03
CA LYS A 151 1.57 15.43 4.99
C LYS A 151 1.10 14.29 5.90
N GLY A 152 1.79 13.15 5.88
CA GLY A 152 1.48 12.03 6.77
C GLY A 152 1.66 12.37 8.26
N LYS A 153 2.72 13.13 8.61
CA LYS A 153 2.92 13.61 9.98
C LYS A 153 1.83 14.56 10.41
N ASP A 154 1.46 15.50 9.53
CA ASP A 154 0.45 16.52 9.84
C ASP A 154 -0.91 15.85 10.07
N ALA A 155 -1.31 14.91 9.21
CA ALA A 155 -2.54 14.15 9.36
C ALA A 155 -2.60 13.36 10.68
N TRP A 156 -1.51 12.68 11.05
CA TRP A 156 -1.47 11.97 12.34
C TRP A 156 -1.39 12.91 13.54
N ASN A 157 -0.68 14.02 13.44
CA ASN A 157 -0.61 15.02 14.51
C ASN A 157 -1.97 15.69 14.74
N GLU A 158 -2.75 15.96 13.70
CA GLU A 158 -4.12 16.48 13.83
C GLU A 158 -5.00 15.53 14.63
N VAL A 159 -4.87 14.24 14.39
CA VAL A 159 -5.69 13.22 15.05
C VAL A 159 -5.20 12.93 16.47
N LEU A 160 -3.90 12.64 16.63
CA LEU A 160 -3.32 12.27 17.93
C LEU A 160 -3.23 13.46 18.89
N GLY A 161 -3.01 14.66 18.38
CA GLY A 161 -2.92 15.90 19.15
C GLY A 161 -4.22 16.39 19.77
N LYS A 162 -5.35 15.69 19.56
CA LYS A 162 -6.60 15.95 20.30
C LYS A 162 -6.50 15.64 21.79
N ILE A 163 -5.53 14.83 22.18
CA ILE A 163 -5.27 14.49 23.58
C ILE A 163 -3.81 14.85 23.87
N GLU A 164 -3.61 15.85 24.73
CA GLU A 164 -2.31 16.22 25.24
C GLU A 164 -2.12 15.67 26.65
N VAL A 165 -0.97 15.03 26.91
CA VAL A 165 -0.64 14.41 28.19
C VAL A 165 0.57 15.12 28.78
N GLU A 166 0.52 15.49 30.05
CA GLU A 166 1.61 16.12 30.77
C GLU A 166 2.03 15.27 32.00
N GLY A 167 3.25 15.50 32.50
CA GLY A 167 3.74 14.96 33.76
C GLY A 167 4.27 13.54 33.73
N GLY A 168 4.41 12.95 32.53
CA GLY A 168 4.97 11.61 32.33
C GLY A 168 6.45 11.62 31.94
N ASP A 169 7.09 10.47 32.01
CA ASP A 169 8.38 10.21 31.37
C ASP A 169 8.22 9.83 29.89
N LEU A 170 9.33 9.72 29.16
CA LEU A 170 9.33 9.43 27.73
C LEU A 170 8.67 8.07 27.39
N ASP A 171 8.82 7.06 28.24
CA ASP A 171 8.27 5.74 27.98
C ASP A 171 6.75 5.69 28.24
N GLN A 172 6.28 6.50 29.20
CA GLN A 172 4.84 6.72 29.41
C GLN A 172 4.20 7.44 28.23
N TYR A 173 4.84 8.48 27.69
CA TYR A 173 4.37 9.15 26.45
C TYR A 173 4.34 8.20 25.26
N ARG A 174 5.41 7.43 25.05
CA ARG A 174 5.45 6.44 23.95
C ARG A 174 4.35 5.40 24.09
N THR A 175 4.12 4.90 25.30
CA THR A 175 3.05 3.92 25.56
C THR A 175 1.69 4.53 25.26
N PHE A 176 1.40 5.71 25.80
CA PHE A 176 0.12 6.38 25.60
C PHE A 176 -0.18 6.63 24.11
N TYR A 177 0.72 7.33 23.40
CA TYR A 177 0.49 7.66 21.99
C TYR A 177 0.56 6.45 21.07
N SER A 178 1.31 5.41 21.39
CA SER A 178 1.27 4.15 20.65
C SER A 178 -0.08 3.43 20.81
N CYS A 179 -0.65 3.45 22.00
CA CYS A 179 -1.99 2.89 22.25
C CYS A 179 -3.08 3.73 21.56
N LEU A 180 -2.99 5.04 21.65
CA LEU A 180 -3.91 5.94 20.95
C LEU A 180 -3.86 5.74 19.43
N TYR A 181 -2.67 5.68 18.84
CA TYR A 181 -2.47 5.38 17.44
C TYR A 181 -3.12 4.05 17.04
N ARG A 182 -2.88 2.97 17.82
CA ARG A 182 -3.46 1.65 17.53
C ARG A 182 -4.98 1.64 17.61
N SER A 183 -5.57 2.41 18.52
CA SER A 183 -7.04 2.51 18.64
C SER A 183 -7.69 3.19 17.42
N LEU A 184 -6.92 3.90 16.59
CA LEU A 184 -7.38 4.60 15.39
C LEU A 184 -7.06 3.84 14.08
N LEU A 185 -6.46 2.65 14.15
CA LEU A 185 -6.14 1.86 12.95
C LEU A 185 -7.35 1.11 12.39
N PHE A 186 -8.41 0.94 13.16
CA PHE A 186 -9.62 0.21 12.80
C PHE A 186 -10.89 0.96 13.23
N PRO A 187 -11.99 0.87 12.44
CA PRO A 187 -12.13 0.19 11.16
C PRO A 187 -11.33 0.83 10.04
N ARG A 188 -10.92 0.03 9.04
CA ARG A 188 -10.24 0.54 7.86
C ARG A 188 -11.24 1.04 6.81
N LYS A 189 -10.90 2.10 6.08
CA LYS A 189 -11.63 2.53 4.89
C LYS A 189 -11.48 1.48 3.81
N PHE A 190 -12.61 0.93 3.34
CA PHE A 190 -12.63 -0.06 2.27
C PHE A 190 -13.26 0.49 0.99
N TYR A 191 -13.73 1.71 1.02
CA TYR A 191 -14.22 2.44 -0.15
C TYR A 191 -13.07 3.13 -0.87
N GLU A 192 -13.30 3.35 -2.16
CA GLU A 192 -12.43 4.09 -3.05
C GLU A 192 -13.19 5.30 -3.60
N LEU A 193 -12.53 6.19 -4.31
CA LEU A 193 -13.20 7.34 -4.95
C LEU A 193 -13.19 7.13 -6.46
N ASP A 194 -14.36 7.23 -7.09
CA ASP A 194 -14.48 7.19 -8.55
C ASP A 194 -13.85 8.45 -9.21
N ALA A 195 -13.85 8.51 -10.53
CA ALA A 195 -13.29 9.65 -11.27
C ALA A 195 -13.99 11.00 -10.99
N ASN A 196 -15.17 10.97 -10.39
CA ASN A 196 -15.95 12.16 -10.01
C ASN A 196 -15.77 12.48 -8.51
N GLY A 197 -14.98 11.69 -7.78
CA GLY A 197 -14.77 11.83 -6.35
C GLY A 197 -15.88 11.23 -5.48
N ASN A 198 -16.80 10.43 -6.05
CA ASN A 198 -17.84 9.76 -5.28
C ASN A 198 -17.32 8.49 -4.65
N PRO A 199 -17.74 8.16 -3.41
CA PRO A 199 -17.35 6.91 -2.76
C PRO A 199 -18.01 5.71 -3.44
N VAL A 200 -17.20 4.71 -3.76
CA VAL A 200 -17.60 3.42 -4.32
C VAL A 200 -16.82 2.31 -3.63
N HIS A 201 -17.36 1.11 -3.58
CA HIS A 201 -16.66 -0.01 -2.96
C HIS A 201 -16.98 -1.35 -3.64
N TYR A 202 -16.02 -2.26 -3.59
CA TYR A 202 -16.27 -3.67 -3.87
C TYR A 202 -17.02 -4.29 -2.69
N SER A 203 -18.15 -4.90 -2.96
CA SER A 203 -18.92 -5.60 -1.93
C SER A 203 -18.35 -7.00 -1.66
N PRO A 204 -17.82 -7.28 -0.46
CA PRO A 204 -17.32 -8.61 -0.11
C PRO A 204 -18.44 -9.64 0.10
N TYR A 205 -19.69 -9.24 -0.04
CA TYR A 205 -20.86 -10.11 0.13
C TYR A 205 -21.40 -10.67 -1.17
N ASN A 206 -21.43 -9.85 -2.23
CA ASN A 206 -21.99 -10.26 -3.54
C ASN A 206 -21.03 -10.07 -4.72
N GLY A 207 -19.86 -9.43 -4.50
CA GLY A 207 -18.87 -9.22 -5.53
C GLY A 207 -19.18 -8.09 -6.53
N GLU A 208 -20.18 -7.27 -6.23
CA GLU A 208 -20.54 -6.11 -7.05
C GLU A 208 -19.79 -4.86 -6.61
N VAL A 209 -19.65 -3.90 -7.51
CA VAL A 209 -19.19 -2.54 -7.17
C VAL A 209 -20.42 -1.68 -6.87
N LEU A 210 -20.49 -1.20 -5.64
CA LEU A 210 -21.64 -0.46 -5.13
C LEU A 210 -21.23 0.98 -4.76
N PRO A 211 -22.15 1.95 -4.86
CA PRO A 211 -21.92 3.31 -4.39
C PRO A 211 -21.93 3.36 -2.87
N GLY A 212 -21.20 4.34 -2.31
CA GLY A 212 -21.21 4.66 -0.89
C GLY A 212 -19.96 4.20 -0.15
N TYR A 213 -19.93 4.58 1.13
CA TYR A 213 -18.86 4.27 2.05
C TYR A 213 -18.90 2.81 2.51
N MET A 214 -17.75 2.21 2.68
CA MET A 214 -17.59 0.89 3.27
C MET A 214 -16.38 0.90 4.21
N TYR A 215 -16.56 0.30 5.39
CA TYR A 215 -15.51 0.11 6.38
C TYR A 215 -15.41 -1.36 6.73
N THR A 216 -14.21 -1.82 7.09
CA THR A 216 -13.93 -3.23 7.32
C THR A 216 -12.98 -3.46 8.50
N ASP A 217 -12.81 -4.72 8.86
CA ASP A 217 -11.84 -5.20 9.85
C ASP A 217 -12.14 -4.76 11.30
N THR A 218 -13.41 -4.61 11.65
CA THR A 218 -13.82 -4.34 13.02
C THR A 218 -14.81 -5.39 13.52
N GLY A 219 -14.42 -6.09 14.60
CA GLY A 219 -15.30 -6.96 15.34
C GLY A 219 -16.12 -6.15 16.36
N PHE A 220 -17.43 -6.02 16.16
CA PHE A 220 -18.29 -5.24 17.06
C PHE A 220 -18.24 -5.75 18.51
N TRP A 221 -18.18 -7.06 18.68
CA TRP A 221 -18.10 -7.68 20.01
C TRP A 221 -16.84 -7.28 20.78
N ASP A 222 -15.72 -7.10 20.10
CA ASP A 222 -14.46 -6.69 20.70
C ASP A 222 -14.43 -5.21 21.07
N THR A 223 -15.12 -4.37 20.30
CA THR A 223 -14.91 -2.92 20.26
C THR A 223 -16.01 -2.11 20.94
N PHE A 224 -17.24 -2.66 21.11
CA PHE A 224 -18.40 -1.90 21.58
C PHE A 224 -18.25 -1.37 23.02
N ARG A 225 -17.45 -2.02 23.87
CA ARG A 225 -17.33 -1.64 25.29
C ARG A 225 -16.48 -0.38 25.50
N CYS A 226 -15.39 -0.24 24.75
CA CYS A 226 -14.42 0.82 24.98
C CYS A 226 -14.11 1.62 23.71
N LEU A 227 -13.75 0.96 22.61
CA LEU A 227 -13.28 1.64 21.41
C LEU A 227 -14.36 2.53 20.78
N PHE A 228 -15.56 2.01 20.53
CA PHE A 228 -16.63 2.81 19.94
C PHE A 228 -17.09 3.94 20.87
N PRO A 229 -17.30 3.75 22.18
CA PRO A 229 -17.56 4.87 23.08
C PRO A 229 -16.45 5.93 23.08
N PHE A 230 -15.18 5.51 23.03
CA PHE A 230 -14.05 6.42 22.92
C PHE A 230 -14.06 7.20 21.60
N LEU A 231 -14.24 6.52 20.47
CA LEU A 231 -14.31 7.16 19.15
C LEU A 231 -15.50 8.13 19.06
N ASN A 232 -16.67 7.76 19.57
CA ASN A 232 -17.85 8.64 19.61
C ASN A 232 -17.60 9.91 20.42
N LEU A 233 -16.85 9.81 21.50
CA LEU A 233 -16.54 10.94 22.36
C LEU A 233 -15.49 11.86 21.73
N MET A 234 -14.38 11.28 21.25
CA MET A 234 -13.20 12.03 20.81
C MET A 234 -13.21 12.41 19.33
N TYR A 235 -13.86 11.57 18.51
CA TYR A 235 -13.86 11.68 17.05
C TYR A 235 -15.25 11.50 16.43
N PRO A 236 -16.27 12.26 16.88
CA PRO A 236 -17.66 12.05 16.47
C PRO A 236 -17.90 12.27 14.97
N SER A 237 -17.05 13.04 14.31
CA SER A 237 -17.12 13.30 12.86
C SER A 237 -16.48 12.19 12.01
N MET A 238 -15.76 11.27 12.63
CA MET A 238 -15.06 10.16 11.95
C MET A 238 -15.81 8.82 12.12
N ASN A 239 -16.82 8.78 12.97
CA ASN A 239 -17.50 7.55 13.40
C ASN A 239 -18.93 7.45 12.86
#